data_3c7544a2de2a7b9d12215f17db02cf4c
#
_entry.id   3c7544a2de2a7b9d12215f17db02cf4c
#
_cell.length_a   1.000
_cell.length_b   1.000
_cell.length_c   1.000
_cell.angle_alpha   90.00
_cell.angle_beta   90.00
_cell.angle_gamma   90.00
#
_symmetry.space_group_name_H-M   'P 1'
#
loop_
_entity.id
_entity.type
_entity.pdbx_description
1 polymer ?
#
loop_
_entity_poly.entity_id
_entity_poly.type
_entity_poly.pdbx_seq_one_letter_code
_entity_poly.pdbx_strand_id
1 'polypeptide(L)'
;LVAASVTVGVPRWRRDTGLGWVTAEYSMLPRATHSRSDRESVRGRIGGRTHEISRLVGRSLRAVVDYSALGENTIVLDCDVLQADGGTRTAAITGAYVALADAVAHLRELDVLKGEPLKDSVAAVSVGFVEGVPLLDLAYEEDSQAGTDMNIVMTGSGDFIEVQGTAERKPFNRTDLNQLLDLGAAGCAELTRLQREALA
;
A
#
# COMPACT_ATOMS: atom_id res chain seq x y z
N LEU A 1 0.05 -12.12 0.28
CA LEU A 1 0.73 -12.31 1.55
C LEU A 1 1.56 -11.08 1.88
N VAL A 2 1.48 -10.59 3.11
CA VAL A 2 2.37 -9.54 3.61
C VAL A 2 3.01 -10.02 4.92
N ALA A 3 4.30 -9.83 5.05
CA ALA A 3 5.05 -10.10 6.26
C ALA A 3 5.78 -8.83 6.72
N ALA A 4 5.91 -8.64 8.03
CA ALA A 4 6.68 -7.56 8.60
C ALA A 4 7.92 -8.12 9.31
N SER A 5 9.08 -7.55 9.00
CA SER A 5 10.36 -7.85 9.66
C SER A 5 10.83 -6.64 10.46
N VAL A 6 11.15 -6.86 11.72
CA VAL A 6 11.67 -5.81 12.60
C VAL A 6 13.16 -6.00 12.83
N THR A 7 13.94 -4.94 12.64
CA THR A 7 15.37 -4.91 12.93
C THR A 7 15.66 -3.75 13.88
N VAL A 8 16.33 -4.04 14.99
CA VAL A 8 16.85 -2.99 15.88
C VAL A 8 17.98 -2.26 15.17
N GLY A 9 17.85 -0.96 15.06
CA GLY A 9 18.76 -0.10 14.33
C GLY A 9 18.14 0.48 13.06
N VAL A 10 18.81 1.43 12.47
CA VAL A 10 18.34 2.20 11.31
C VAL A 10 19.38 2.24 10.21
N PRO A 11 19.00 2.56 8.95
CA PRO A 11 19.93 2.79 7.87
C PRO A 11 21.02 3.82 8.25
N ARG A 12 22.21 3.70 7.65
CA ARG A 12 23.38 4.55 7.97
C ARG A 12 23.07 6.05 7.96
N TRP A 13 22.27 6.51 7.00
CA TRP A 13 21.88 7.92 6.84
C TRP A 13 20.90 8.41 7.92
N ARG A 14 20.38 7.50 8.76
CA ARG A 14 19.44 7.83 9.84
C ARG A 14 20.00 7.54 11.25
N ARG A 15 21.23 7.08 11.34
CA ARG A 15 21.90 6.81 12.63
C ARG A 15 22.02 8.07 13.45
N ASP A 16 21.96 7.91 14.77
CA ASP A 16 22.12 8.98 15.76
C ASP A 16 21.08 10.11 15.65
N THR A 17 19.97 9.87 14.92
CA THR A 17 18.86 10.82 14.83
C THR A 17 17.77 10.55 15.86
N GLY A 18 17.76 9.38 16.48
CA GLY A 18 16.70 8.91 17.38
C GLY A 18 15.40 8.53 16.67
N LEU A 19 15.40 8.51 15.32
CA LEU A 19 14.23 8.31 14.48
C LEU A 19 14.25 6.93 13.83
N GLY A 20 13.13 6.23 13.85
CA GLY A 20 12.94 4.95 13.18
C GLY A 20 12.73 5.05 11.67
N TRP A 21 12.56 3.90 11.04
CA TRP A 21 12.31 3.82 9.61
C TRP A 21 11.30 2.72 9.27
N VAL A 22 10.45 2.99 8.26
CA VAL A 22 9.54 2.00 7.66
C VAL A 22 9.78 1.98 6.16
N THR A 23 9.94 0.80 5.60
CA THR A 23 10.10 0.59 4.16
C THR A 23 9.34 -0.66 3.73
N ALA A 24 9.16 -0.82 2.41
CA ALA A 24 8.47 -1.97 1.87
C ALA A 24 9.18 -2.49 0.63
N GLU A 25 9.09 -3.79 0.43
CA GLU A 25 9.43 -4.50 -0.78
C GLU A 25 8.16 -5.12 -1.37
N TYR A 26 8.12 -5.23 -2.69
CA TYR A 26 6.98 -5.79 -3.41
C TYR A 26 7.48 -6.78 -4.45
N SER A 27 6.82 -7.90 -4.57
CA SER A 27 7.14 -8.92 -5.57
C SER A 27 5.88 -9.65 -6.01
N MET A 28 5.94 -10.28 -7.18
CA MET A 28 4.90 -11.18 -7.66
C MET A 28 5.50 -12.57 -7.87
N LEU A 29 4.83 -13.61 -7.38
CA LEU A 29 5.22 -14.97 -7.70
C LEU A 29 5.10 -15.22 -9.22
N PRO A 30 5.96 -16.06 -9.80
CA PRO A 30 5.91 -16.36 -11.24
C PRO A 30 4.55 -16.81 -11.77
N ARG A 31 3.74 -17.46 -10.92
CA ARG A 31 2.40 -17.95 -11.25
C ARG A 31 1.29 -17.14 -10.57
N ALA A 32 1.60 -15.94 -10.11
CA ALA A 32 0.56 -15.01 -9.62
C ALA A 32 -0.42 -14.58 -10.72
N THR A 33 -0.03 -14.67 -11.99
CA THR A 33 -0.82 -14.34 -13.19
C THR A 33 -1.16 -15.57 -14.01
N HIS A 34 -2.07 -15.43 -14.97
CA HIS A 34 -2.49 -16.52 -15.87
C HIS A 34 -1.34 -17.16 -16.65
N SER A 35 -0.37 -16.37 -17.10
CA SER A 35 0.87 -16.84 -17.71
C SER A 35 2.02 -16.74 -16.70
N ARG A 36 2.96 -17.71 -16.76
CA ARG A 36 4.15 -17.66 -15.91
C ARG A 36 5.07 -16.52 -16.34
N SER A 37 5.45 -15.65 -15.40
CA SER A 37 6.50 -14.66 -15.56
C SER A 37 7.83 -15.15 -14.99
N ASP A 38 8.95 -14.58 -15.45
CA ASP A 38 10.27 -14.88 -14.89
C ASP A 38 10.45 -14.18 -13.53
N ARG A 39 11.25 -14.81 -12.65
CA ARG A 39 11.65 -14.15 -11.40
C ARG A 39 12.65 -13.02 -11.69
N GLU A 40 12.39 -11.84 -11.14
CA GLU A 40 13.29 -10.69 -11.27
C GLU A 40 14.67 -10.94 -10.68
N SER A 41 14.75 -11.71 -9.58
CA SER A 41 16.03 -12.14 -8.99
C SER A 41 16.91 -12.96 -9.95
N VAL A 42 16.30 -13.76 -10.82
CA VAL A 42 17.04 -14.54 -11.86
C VAL A 42 17.52 -13.62 -12.99
N ARG A 43 16.78 -12.56 -13.28
CA ARG A 43 17.19 -11.54 -14.27
C ARG A 43 18.30 -10.62 -13.76
N GLY A 44 18.64 -10.67 -12.47
CA GLY A 44 19.67 -9.85 -11.84
C GLY A 44 19.32 -8.36 -11.70
N ARG A 45 18.07 -7.99 -11.96
CA ARG A 45 17.58 -6.61 -11.78
C ARG A 45 16.10 -6.58 -11.44
N ILE A 46 15.72 -5.64 -10.60
CA ILE A 46 14.34 -5.35 -10.25
C ILE A 46 13.72 -4.47 -11.36
N GLY A 47 12.50 -4.77 -11.76
CA GLY A 47 11.76 -4.02 -12.77
C GLY A 47 11.29 -2.65 -12.27
N GLY A 48 11.06 -1.70 -13.19
CA GLY A 48 10.59 -0.35 -12.85
C GLY A 48 9.26 -0.35 -12.11
N ARG A 49 8.31 -1.23 -12.49
CA ARG A 49 7.03 -1.42 -11.81
C ARG A 49 7.21 -1.87 -10.37
N THR A 50 8.05 -2.85 -10.11
CA THR A 50 8.34 -3.36 -8.76
C THR A 50 8.94 -2.27 -7.88
N HIS A 51 9.90 -1.50 -8.39
CA HIS A 51 10.45 -0.34 -7.70
C HIS A 51 9.41 0.74 -7.41
N GLU A 52 8.57 1.05 -8.37
CA GLU A 52 7.50 2.05 -8.22
C GLU A 52 6.55 1.63 -7.09
N ILE A 53 6.06 0.39 -7.11
CA ILE A 53 5.10 -0.13 -6.13
C ILE A 53 5.74 -0.22 -4.73
N SER A 54 6.96 -0.72 -4.60
CA SER A 54 7.68 -0.75 -3.32
C SER A 54 7.80 0.64 -2.70
N ARG A 55 8.11 1.65 -3.52
CA ARG A 55 8.19 3.05 -3.06
C ARG A 55 6.83 3.62 -2.67
N LEU A 56 5.77 3.28 -3.42
CA LEU A 56 4.41 3.68 -3.14
C LEU A 56 3.93 3.10 -1.79
N VAL A 57 4.07 1.79 -1.58
CA VAL A 57 3.70 1.14 -0.32
C VAL A 57 4.47 1.77 0.85
N GLY A 58 5.79 1.86 0.75
CA GLY A 58 6.61 2.46 1.79
C GLY A 58 6.23 3.91 2.09
N ARG A 59 5.94 4.73 1.07
CA ARG A 59 5.52 6.13 1.25
C ARG A 59 4.15 6.22 1.94
N SER A 60 3.21 5.39 1.55
CA SER A 60 1.86 5.35 2.13
C SER A 60 1.91 5.01 3.62
N LEU A 61 2.67 3.99 4.01
CA LEU A 61 2.85 3.62 5.41
C LEU A 61 3.54 4.73 6.22
N ARG A 62 4.55 5.36 5.65
CA ARG A 62 5.29 6.44 6.31
C ARG A 62 4.45 7.68 6.60
N ALA A 63 3.37 7.90 5.88
CA ALA A 63 2.46 9.02 6.13
C ALA A 63 1.75 8.93 7.49
N VAL A 64 1.57 7.70 8.00
CA VAL A 64 0.86 7.45 9.26
C VAL A 64 1.77 7.04 10.42
N VAL A 65 3.09 7.14 10.27
CA VAL A 65 4.07 6.72 11.28
C VAL A 65 4.76 7.90 11.95
N ASP A 66 4.83 7.87 13.27
CA ASP A 66 5.73 8.72 14.07
C ASP A 66 7.09 8.04 14.24
N TYR A 67 8.08 8.55 13.55
CA TYR A 67 9.43 7.99 13.59
C TYR A 67 10.11 8.16 14.96
N SER A 68 9.76 9.21 15.71
CA SER A 68 10.35 9.44 17.04
C SER A 68 9.84 8.44 18.05
N ALA A 69 8.53 8.13 17.98
CA ALA A 69 7.91 7.11 18.82
C ALA A 69 8.40 5.69 18.47
N LEU A 70 8.69 5.42 17.18
CA LEU A 70 9.26 4.15 16.73
C LEU A 70 10.70 3.95 17.27
N GLY A 71 11.43 5.03 17.58
CA GLY A 71 12.82 4.98 17.97
C GLY A 71 13.71 4.43 16.86
N GLU A 72 14.97 4.10 17.14
CA GLU A 72 15.91 3.60 16.13
C GLU A 72 15.65 2.14 15.73
N ASN A 73 14.40 1.85 15.35
CA ASN A 73 13.99 0.55 14.81
C ASN A 73 13.63 0.70 13.33
N THR A 74 13.88 -0.35 12.56
CA THR A 74 13.46 -0.45 11.15
C THR A 74 12.43 -1.55 10.99
N ILE A 75 11.31 -1.23 10.35
CA ILE A 75 10.31 -2.22 9.94
C ILE A 75 10.33 -2.31 8.42
N VAL A 76 10.53 -3.51 7.92
CA VAL A 76 10.47 -3.84 6.48
C VAL A 76 9.21 -4.66 6.22
N LEU A 77 8.39 -4.24 5.29
CA LEU A 77 7.18 -4.93 4.88
C LEU A 77 7.44 -5.64 3.55
N ASP A 78 7.38 -6.96 3.55
CA ASP A 78 7.54 -7.80 2.37
C ASP A 78 6.16 -8.14 1.81
N CYS A 79 5.83 -7.61 0.63
CA CYS A 79 4.53 -7.76 -0.02
C CYS A 79 4.65 -8.71 -1.21
N ASP A 80 4.27 -9.99 -1.02
CA ASP A 80 4.31 -11.01 -2.05
C ASP A 80 2.91 -11.31 -2.62
N VAL A 81 2.71 -11.02 -3.89
CA VAL A 81 1.47 -11.36 -4.59
C VAL A 81 1.50 -12.84 -4.97
N LEU A 82 0.64 -13.62 -4.30
CA LEU A 82 0.50 -15.07 -4.53
C LEU A 82 -0.41 -15.35 -5.73
N GLN A 83 -1.50 -14.61 -5.83
CA GLN A 83 -2.46 -14.64 -6.93
C GLN A 83 -2.86 -13.20 -7.24
N ALA A 84 -2.64 -12.78 -8.48
CA ALA A 84 -2.99 -11.45 -8.95
C ALA A 84 -4.36 -11.47 -9.65
N ASP A 85 -5.07 -10.38 -9.43
CA ASP A 85 -6.17 -9.88 -10.20
C ASP A 85 -5.93 -8.36 -10.43
N GLY A 86 -6.92 -7.49 -10.51
CA GLY A 86 -6.73 -6.04 -10.46
C GLY A 86 -6.22 -5.57 -9.08
N GLY A 87 -5.76 -4.32 -8.98
CA GLY A 87 -5.50 -3.65 -7.70
C GLY A 87 -4.39 -4.23 -6.81
N THR A 88 -3.40 -4.97 -7.34
CA THR A 88 -2.37 -5.61 -6.50
C THR A 88 -1.55 -4.61 -5.67
N ARG A 89 -1.34 -3.38 -6.15
CA ARG A 89 -0.62 -2.33 -5.44
C ARG A 89 -1.43 -1.76 -4.27
N THR A 90 -2.72 -1.58 -4.45
CA THR A 90 -3.64 -1.08 -3.41
C THR A 90 -3.87 -2.14 -2.33
N ALA A 91 -4.04 -3.41 -2.73
CA ALA A 91 -4.11 -4.54 -1.81
C ALA A 91 -2.82 -4.68 -0.98
N ALA A 92 -1.64 -4.48 -1.60
CA ALA A 92 -0.36 -4.49 -0.89
C ALA A 92 -0.29 -3.39 0.18
N ILE A 93 -0.73 -2.15 -0.11
CA ILE A 93 -0.77 -1.05 0.87
C ILE A 93 -1.68 -1.41 2.04
N THR A 94 -2.91 -1.85 1.73
CA THR A 94 -3.93 -2.18 2.74
C THR A 94 -3.50 -3.33 3.65
N GLY A 95 -2.90 -4.39 3.07
CA GLY A 95 -2.38 -5.52 3.84
C GLY A 95 -1.09 -5.18 4.60
N ALA A 96 -0.23 -4.33 4.03
CA ALA A 96 1.01 -3.89 4.69
C ALA A 96 0.74 -3.07 5.95
N TYR A 97 -0.35 -2.31 6.00
CA TYR A 97 -0.74 -1.61 7.22
C TYR A 97 -1.09 -2.60 8.35
N VAL A 98 -1.83 -3.68 8.07
CA VAL A 98 -2.16 -4.71 9.07
C VAL A 98 -0.88 -5.33 9.62
N ALA A 99 0.05 -5.76 8.75
CA ALA A 99 1.32 -6.33 9.17
C ALA A 99 2.20 -5.32 9.95
N LEU A 100 2.15 -4.02 9.60
CA LEU A 100 2.82 -2.95 10.33
C LEU A 100 2.23 -2.79 11.74
N ALA A 101 0.90 -2.83 11.86
CA ALA A 101 0.23 -2.72 13.16
C ALA A 101 0.57 -3.91 14.06
N ASP A 102 0.58 -5.14 13.54
CA ASP A 102 1.02 -6.32 14.26
C ASP A 102 2.48 -6.21 14.71
N ALA A 103 3.37 -5.73 13.84
CA ALA A 103 4.78 -5.51 14.19
C ALA A 103 4.93 -4.46 15.30
N VAL A 104 4.16 -3.38 15.28
CA VAL A 104 4.16 -2.36 16.34
C VAL A 104 3.60 -2.92 17.65
N ALA A 105 2.54 -3.74 17.60
CA ALA A 105 2.01 -4.41 18.79
C ALA A 105 3.07 -5.32 19.42
N HIS A 106 3.77 -6.09 18.60
CA HIS A 106 4.87 -6.95 19.09
C HIS A 106 6.03 -6.14 19.68
N LEU A 107 6.45 -5.04 19.06
CA LEU A 107 7.48 -4.15 19.63
C LEU A 107 7.05 -3.52 20.96
N ARG A 108 5.75 -3.26 21.14
CA ARG A 108 5.21 -2.78 22.41
C ARG A 108 5.31 -3.85 23.50
N GLU A 109 5.00 -5.11 23.18
CA GLU A 109 5.16 -6.24 24.12
C GLU A 109 6.61 -6.41 24.58
N LEU A 110 7.57 -6.10 23.71
CA LEU A 110 9.02 -6.17 24.01
C LEU A 110 9.55 -4.92 24.73
N ASP A 111 8.71 -3.91 24.98
CA ASP A 111 9.08 -2.63 25.63
C ASP A 111 10.23 -1.87 24.94
N VAL A 112 10.30 -1.94 23.62
CA VAL A 112 11.36 -1.29 22.82
C VAL A 112 10.93 0.01 22.16
N LEU A 113 9.64 0.35 22.23
CA LEU A 113 9.09 1.59 21.65
C LEU A 113 9.28 2.77 22.60
N LYS A 114 9.43 3.98 22.06
CA LYS A 114 9.49 5.24 22.81
C LYS A 114 8.12 5.90 22.99
N GLY A 115 7.08 5.36 22.36
CA GLY A 115 5.72 5.90 22.37
C GLY A 115 4.79 5.15 21.43
N GLU A 116 3.71 5.78 20.97
CA GLU A 116 2.76 5.23 19.98
C GLU A 116 3.18 5.64 18.57
N PRO A 117 3.75 4.73 17.76
CA PRO A 117 4.26 5.10 16.44
C PRO A 117 3.19 5.20 15.36
N LEU A 118 1.99 4.60 15.53
CA LEU A 118 0.92 4.68 14.55
C LEU A 118 -0.02 5.84 14.87
N LYS A 119 -0.01 6.88 14.02
CA LYS A 119 -0.88 8.07 14.15
C LYS A 119 -2.26 7.84 13.59
N ASP A 120 -2.37 6.99 12.57
CA ASP A 120 -3.60 6.67 11.87
C ASP A 120 -3.45 5.32 11.14
N SER A 121 -4.54 4.84 10.53
CA SER A 121 -4.50 3.73 9.58
C SER A 121 -4.29 4.23 8.15
N VAL A 122 -3.98 3.32 7.24
CA VAL A 122 -3.93 3.60 5.80
C VAL A 122 -4.55 2.46 5.01
N ALA A 123 -5.42 2.80 4.08
CA ALA A 123 -6.02 1.88 3.13
C ALA A 123 -5.93 2.42 1.71
N ALA A 124 -6.01 1.54 0.73
CA ALA A 124 -5.96 1.92 -0.67
C ALA A 124 -6.87 1.02 -1.52
N VAL A 125 -7.46 1.60 -2.55
CA VAL A 125 -8.35 0.90 -3.48
C VAL A 125 -8.16 1.43 -4.91
N SER A 126 -8.43 0.59 -5.90
CA SER A 126 -8.53 1.01 -7.29
C SER A 126 -9.98 1.42 -7.62
N VAL A 127 -10.11 2.43 -8.47
CA VAL A 127 -11.39 2.87 -9.04
C VAL A 127 -11.19 3.20 -10.51
N GLY A 128 -12.24 3.13 -11.30
CA GLY A 128 -12.13 3.52 -12.73
C GLY A 128 -13.47 3.59 -13.43
N PHE A 129 -13.43 4.03 -14.68
CA PHE A 129 -14.58 4.01 -15.57
C PHE A 129 -14.44 2.88 -16.59
N VAL A 130 -15.37 1.94 -16.55
CA VAL A 130 -15.52 0.88 -17.56
C VAL A 130 -16.82 1.10 -18.30
N GLU A 131 -16.75 1.31 -19.62
CA GLU A 131 -17.91 1.64 -20.46
C GLU A 131 -18.76 2.83 -19.93
N GLY A 132 -18.11 3.79 -19.27
CA GLY A 132 -18.75 4.97 -18.70
C GLY A 132 -19.40 4.75 -17.32
N VAL A 133 -19.28 3.55 -16.75
CA VAL A 133 -19.75 3.22 -15.39
C VAL A 133 -18.58 3.30 -14.41
N PRO A 134 -18.70 4.07 -13.31
CA PRO A 134 -17.68 4.10 -12.27
C PRO A 134 -17.72 2.80 -11.46
N LEU A 135 -16.58 2.12 -11.36
CA LEU A 135 -16.42 0.87 -10.62
C LEU A 135 -15.39 1.02 -9.51
N LEU A 136 -15.64 0.32 -8.43
CA LEU A 136 -14.77 0.20 -7.25
C LEU A 136 -14.08 -1.15 -7.26
N ASP A 137 -12.77 -1.17 -6.91
CA ASP A 137 -11.97 -2.38 -6.78
C ASP A 137 -11.95 -3.20 -8.08
N LEU A 138 -11.37 -2.59 -9.13
CA LEU A 138 -11.35 -3.15 -10.48
C LEU A 138 -10.69 -4.52 -10.52
N ALA A 139 -11.44 -5.53 -11.01
CA ALA A 139 -10.86 -6.81 -11.40
C ALA A 139 -9.97 -6.63 -12.64
N TYR A 140 -9.07 -7.57 -12.92
CA TYR A 140 -8.14 -7.45 -14.06
C TYR A 140 -8.84 -7.25 -15.41
N GLU A 141 -9.95 -7.92 -15.62
CA GLU A 141 -10.74 -7.78 -16.86
C GLU A 141 -11.34 -6.37 -16.99
N GLU A 142 -11.78 -5.79 -15.89
CA GLU A 142 -12.32 -4.43 -15.82
C GLU A 142 -11.18 -3.39 -15.99
N ASP A 143 -10.07 -3.56 -15.26
CA ASP A 143 -8.89 -2.70 -15.31
C ASP A 143 -8.32 -2.62 -16.74
N SER A 144 -8.21 -3.77 -17.42
CA SER A 144 -7.70 -3.84 -18.79
C SER A 144 -8.59 -3.14 -19.82
N GLN A 145 -9.87 -2.93 -19.54
CA GLN A 145 -10.84 -2.29 -20.39
C GLN A 145 -11.18 -0.86 -19.95
N ALA A 146 -10.70 -0.45 -18.77
CA ALA A 146 -10.99 0.86 -18.21
C ALA A 146 -10.55 1.99 -19.16
N GLY A 147 -11.42 2.98 -19.33
CA GLY A 147 -11.10 4.21 -20.04
C GLY A 147 -10.29 5.18 -19.19
N THR A 148 -10.44 5.06 -17.88
CA THR A 148 -9.70 5.75 -16.83
C THR A 148 -9.56 4.80 -15.66
N ASP A 149 -8.35 4.62 -15.14
CA ASP A 149 -8.06 3.92 -13.90
C ASP A 149 -7.40 4.86 -12.89
N MET A 150 -7.66 4.64 -11.63
CA MET A 150 -7.12 5.46 -10.55
C MET A 150 -6.87 4.62 -9.30
N ASN A 151 -5.74 4.86 -8.64
CA ASN A 151 -5.44 4.32 -7.33
C ASN A 151 -5.57 5.43 -6.29
N ILE A 152 -6.31 5.18 -5.24
CA ILE A 152 -6.57 6.12 -4.16
C ILE A 152 -6.03 5.55 -2.86
N VAL A 153 -5.20 6.33 -2.17
CA VAL A 153 -4.63 5.98 -0.86
C VAL A 153 -5.09 7.02 0.14
N MET A 154 -5.70 6.57 1.24
CA MET A 154 -6.25 7.47 2.27
C MET A 154 -5.87 7.00 3.67
N THR A 155 -5.87 7.97 4.59
CA THR A 155 -5.81 7.70 6.03
C THR A 155 -7.17 7.22 6.55
N GLY A 156 -7.19 6.60 7.72
CA GLY A 156 -8.42 6.21 8.40
C GLY A 156 -9.27 7.40 8.85
N SER A 157 -8.68 8.58 9.00
CA SER A 157 -9.36 9.85 9.27
C SER A 157 -9.98 10.50 8.02
N GLY A 158 -9.69 9.97 6.81
CA GLY A 158 -10.29 10.42 5.55
C GLY A 158 -9.45 11.39 4.73
N ASP A 159 -8.18 11.61 5.09
CA ASP A 159 -7.26 12.44 4.31
C ASP A 159 -6.62 11.65 3.17
N PHE A 160 -6.42 12.29 2.02
CA PHE A 160 -5.72 11.69 0.89
C PHE A 160 -4.21 11.70 1.10
N ILE A 161 -3.58 10.52 0.94
CA ILE A 161 -2.12 10.37 0.92
C ILE A 161 -1.62 10.42 -0.52
N GLU A 162 -2.31 9.74 -1.43
CA GLU A 162 -1.98 9.72 -2.85
C GLU A 162 -3.22 9.50 -3.70
N VAL A 163 -3.28 10.20 -4.81
CA VAL A 163 -4.24 10.00 -5.89
C VAL A 163 -3.42 9.86 -7.18
N GLN A 164 -3.43 8.68 -7.78
CA GLN A 164 -2.74 8.38 -9.02
C GLN A 164 -3.77 7.93 -10.04
N GLY A 165 -3.98 8.68 -11.10
CA GLY A 165 -4.98 8.37 -12.12
C GLY A 165 -4.47 8.61 -13.52
N THR A 166 -4.87 7.76 -14.44
CA THR A 166 -4.49 7.79 -15.85
C THR A 166 -5.73 7.69 -16.73
N ALA A 167 -5.78 8.49 -17.77
CA ALA A 167 -6.76 8.36 -18.85
C ALA A 167 -6.14 7.51 -19.96
N GLU A 168 -6.57 6.27 -20.08
CA GLU A 168 -6.04 5.33 -21.08
C GLU A 168 -6.60 5.57 -22.49
N ARG A 169 -7.83 6.08 -22.58
CA ARG A 169 -8.52 6.25 -23.88
C ARG A 169 -9.01 7.67 -24.10
N LYS A 170 -9.67 8.27 -23.11
CA LYS A 170 -10.30 9.59 -23.20
C LYS A 170 -10.04 10.38 -21.92
N PRO A 171 -9.60 11.65 -22.03
CA PRO A 171 -9.43 12.50 -20.86
C PRO A 171 -10.72 12.56 -20.03
N PHE A 172 -10.58 12.47 -18.71
CA PHE A 172 -11.67 12.64 -17.75
C PHE A 172 -11.77 14.11 -17.31
N ASN A 173 -12.98 14.54 -17.03
CA ASN A 173 -13.25 15.89 -16.55
C ASN A 173 -13.27 15.97 -15.02
N ARG A 174 -13.51 17.17 -14.48
CA ARG A 174 -13.54 17.40 -13.02
C ARG A 174 -14.68 16.66 -12.32
N THR A 175 -15.81 16.49 -12.97
CA THR A 175 -16.96 15.75 -12.40
C THR A 175 -16.62 14.26 -12.28
N ASP A 176 -16.03 13.68 -13.33
CA ASP A 176 -15.57 12.30 -13.34
C ASP A 176 -14.53 12.05 -12.24
N LEU A 177 -13.57 12.98 -12.09
CA LEU A 177 -12.58 12.91 -11.02
C LEU A 177 -13.24 12.91 -9.64
N ASN A 178 -14.16 13.82 -9.37
CA ASN A 178 -14.83 13.90 -8.07
C ASN A 178 -15.62 12.61 -7.78
N GLN A 179 -16.29 12.05 -8.79
CA GLN A 179 -17.04 10.79 -8.64
C GLN A 179 -16.13 9.61 -8.28
N LEU A 180 -14.95 9.51 -8.92
CA LEU A 180 -13.98 8.47 -8.58
C LEU A 180 -13.36 8.70 -7.19
N LEU A 181 -13.13 9.94 -6.78
CA LEU A 181 -12.63 10.25 -5.44
C LEU A 181 -13.65 9.87 -4.37
N ASP A 182 -14.93 10.18 -4.56
CA ASP A 182 -16.00 9.82 -3.63
C ASP A 182 -16.15 8.30 -3.51
N LEU A 183 -16.09 7.59 -4.64
CA LEU A 183 -16.17 6.12 -4.67
C LEU A 183 -14.96 5.47 -3.97
N GLY A 184 -13.75 5.97 -4.23
CA GLY A 184 -12.54 5.51 -3.57
C GLY A 184 -12.52 5.79 -2.07
N ALA A 185 -13.05 6.94 -1.65
CA ALA A 185 -13.16 7.27 -0.23
C ALA A 185 -14.09 6.29 0.50
N ALA A 186 -15.22 5.92 -0.11
CA ALA A 186 -16.13 4.91 0.43
C ALA A 186 -15.43 3.53 0.53
N GLY A 187 -14.69 3.12 -0.49
CA GLY A 187 -13.91 1.88 -0.50
C GLY A 187 -12.82 1.86 0.57
N CYS A 188 -12.05 2.93 0.71
CA CYS A 188 -11.02 3.05 1.75
C CYS A 188 -11.62 3.01 3.17
N ALA A 189 -12.78 3.63 3.39
CA ALA A 189 -13.47 3.59 4.68
C ALA A 189 -13.90 2.15 5.05
N GLU A 190 -14.41 1.39 4.09
CA GLU A 190 -14.77 -0.02 4.31
C GLU A 190 -13.54 -0.89 4.57
N LEU A 191 -12.44 -0.71 3.82
CA LEU A 191 -11.18 -1.41 4.06
C LEU A 191 -10.61 -1.07 5.44
N THR A 192 -10.69 0.17 5.89
CA THR A 192 -10.28 0.58 7.24
C THR A 192 -11.11 -0.10 8.32
N ARG A 193 -12.41 -0.30 8.09
CA ARG A 193 -13.28 -1.05 9.01
C ARG A 193 -12.81 -2.51 9.10
N LEU A 194 -12.55 -3.16 7.96
CA LEU A 194 -12.06 -4.54 7.90
C LEU A 194 -10.66 -4.71 8.53
N GLN A 195 -9.77 -3.73 8.36
CA GLN A 195 -8.46 -3.73 9.02
C GLN A 195 -8.62 -3.73 10.55
N ARG A 196 -9.52 -2.90 11.09
CA ARG A 196 -9.81 -2.87 12.54
C ARG A 196 -10.35 -4.21 13.05
N GLU A 197 -11.21 -4.87 12.28
CA GLU A 197 -11.73 -6.19 12.62
C GLU A 197 -10.64 -7.27 12.59
N ALA A 198 -9.69 -7.19 11.65
CA ALA A 198 -8.58 -8.13 11.55
C ALA A 198 -7.55 -7.96 12.68
N LEU A 199 -7.47 -6.77 13.28
CA LEU A 199 -6.53 -6.42 14.35
C LEU A 199 -7.14 -6.56 15.76
N ALA A 200 -8.45 -6.85 15.89
CA ALA A 200 -9.15 -7.02 17.16
C ALA A 200 -8.97 -8.41 17.73
#